data_cb19156571a4da2f3b1476330aa4fa54
#
_entry.id   cb19156571a4da2f3b1476330aa4fa54
#
_cell.length_a   1.000
_cell.length_b   1.000
_cell.length_c   1.000
_cell.angle_alpha   90.00
_cell.angle_beta   90.00
_cell.angle_gamma   90.00
#
_symmetry.space_group_name_H-M   'P 1'
#
loop_
_entity.id
_entity.type
_entity.pdbx_description
1 polymer ?
#
loop_
_entity_poly.entity_id
_entity_poly.type
_entity_poly.pdbx_seq_one_letter_code
_entity_poly.pdbx_strand_id
1 'polypeptide(L)'
;NPHFLYNSLSMINRKALEAEQEDISRITLSLSTFYRTALNKGKNILLVKDEIANIKSYLDIQLAMHDNSFDVVYDIDDSILKYETLNLILQPLLENAIGHGIDVKTDGRGEIRIEGKENGDFIDFTVSDNGIGMTKTQAALILSKSSNGYGVSNVNERIKLYYGEKYAVKIESTPGAGTKVMLHFPKRVEN
;
A
#
# COMPACT_ATOMS: atom_id res chain seq x y z
N ASN A 1 -1.49 2.64 -23.96
CA ASN A 1 -2.90 2.99 -24.12
C ASN A 1 -3.71 2.30 -23.01
N PRO A 2 -4.17 3.01 -21.95
CA PRO A 2 -4.91 2.41 -20.83
C PRO A 2 -6.18 1.65 -21.27
N HIS A 3 -6.86 2.15 -22.27
CA HIS A 3 -8.08 1.54 -22.78
C HIS A 3 -7.86 0.13 -23.37
N PHE A 4 -6.74 -0.08 -24.07
CA PHE A 4 -6.39 -1.41 -24.56
C PHE A 4 -6.16 -2.40 -23.41
N LEU A 5 -5.43 -1.96 -22.37
CA LEU A 5 -5.18 -2.79 -21.18
C LEU A 5 -6.50 -3.21 -20.51
N TYR A 6 -7.42 -2.25 -20.27
CA TYR A 6 -8.70 -2.56 -19.62
C TYR A 6 -9.57 -3.50 -20.45
N ASN A 7 -9.62 -3.30 -21.77
CA ASN A 7 -10.37 -4.20 -22.67
C ASN A 7 -9.78 -5.61 -22.66
N SER A 8 -8.44 -5.73 -22.64
CA SER A 8 -7.76 -7.03 -22.58
C SER A 8 -8.06 -7.74 -21.26
N LEU A 9 -7.96 -7.04 -20.12
CA LEU A 9 -8.29 -7.60 -18.82
C LEU A 9 -9.77 -7.99 -18.73
N SER A 10 -10.69 -7.18 -19.26
CA SER A 10 -12.12 -7.52 -19.31
C SER A 10 -12.39 -8.78 -20.14
N MET A 11 -11.67 -8.95 -21.24
CA MET A 11 -11.78 -10.17 -22.08
C MET A 11 -11.25 -11.40 -21.32
N ILE A 12 -10.10 -11.27 -20.64
CA ILE A 12 -9.53 -12.37 -19.85
C ILE A 12 -10.49 -12.76 -18.72
N ASN A 13 -11.03 -11.76 -17.99
CA ASN A 13 -12.01 -12.01 -16.93
C ASN A 13 -13.24 -12.78 -17.44
N ARG A 14 -13.82 -12.34 -18.56
CA ARG A 14 -14.96 -13.05 -19.18
C ARG A 14 -14.61 -14.48 -19.52
N LYS A 15 -13.44 -14.73 -20.13
CA LYS A 15 -12.97 -16.09 -20.45
C LYS A 15 -12.75 -16.95 -19.23
N ALA A 16 -12.24 -16.36 -18.14
CA ALA A 16 -12.08 -17.07 -16.88
C ALA A 16 -13.44 -17.50 -16.30
N LEU A 17 -14.45 -16.61 -16.33
CA LEU A 17 -15.80 -16.93 -15.88
C LEU A 17 -16.47 -18.00 -16.76
N GLU A 18 -16.34 -17.92 -18.10
CA GLU A 18 -16.83 -18.94 -19.05
C GLU A 18 -16.21 -20.32 -18.78
N ALA A 19 -14.98 -20.36 -18.28
CA ALA A 19 -14.24 -21.58 -17.96
C ALA A 19 -14.32 -21.97 -16.46
N GLU A 20 -15.19 -21.31 -15.67
CA GLU A 20 -15.37 -21.56 -14.23
C GLU A 20 -14.07 -21.43 -13.41
N GLN A 21 -13.15 -20.56 -13.85
CA GLN A 21 -11.86 -20.31 -13.20
C GLN A 21 -11.94 -19.05 -12.31
N GLU A 22 -12.51 -19.19 -11.13
CA GLU A 22 -12.77 -18.10 -10.21
C GLU A 22 -11.49 -17.36 -9.76
N ASP A 23 -10.40 -18.09 -9.52
CA ASP A 23 -9.12 -17.49 -9.12
C ASP A 23 -8.54 -16.59 -10.23
N ILE A 24 -8.61 -17.03 -11.49
CA ILE A 24 -8.15 -16.22 -12.63
C ILE A 24 -9.02 -14.97 -12.77
N SER A 25 -10.34 -15.12 -12.61
CA SER A 25 -11.28 -14.00 -12.62
C SER A 25 -10.93 -12.99 -11.52
N ARG A 26 -10.76 -13.44 -10.27
CA ARG A 26 -10.43 -12.60 -9.13
C ARG A 26 -9.11 -11.84 -9.34
N ILE A 27 -8.04 -12.52 -9.73
CA ILE A 27 -6.73 -11.88 -10.00
C ILE A 27 -6.85 -10.86 -11.14
N THR A 28 -7.58 -11.18 -12.21
CA THR A 28 -7.77 -10.28 -13.34
C THR A 28 -8.53 -9.02 -12.96
N LEU A 29 -9.56 -9.13 -12.11
CA LEU A 29 -10.30 -7.98 -11.57
C LEU A 29 -9.43 -7.12 -10.66
N SER A 30 -8.64 -7.74 -9.78
CA SER A 30 -7.69 -7.01 -8.92
C SER A 30 -6.66 -6.26 -9.78
N LEU A 31 -6.12 -6.88 -10.82
CA LEU A 31 -5.17 -6.25 -11.74
C LEU A 31 -5.82 -5.05 -12.50
N SER A 32 -7.07 -5.20 -12.92
CA SER A 32 -7.82 -4.12 -13.58
C SER A 32 -8.04 -2.93 -12.63
N THR A 33 -8.43 -3.20 -11.38
CA THR A 33 -8.64 -2.16 -10.35
C THR A 33 -7.32 -1.49 -9.99
N PHE A 34 -6.26 -2.26 -9.77
CA PHE A 34 -4.93 -1.75 -9.49
C PHE A 34 -4.46 -0.75 -10.56
N TYR A 35 -4.48 -1.12 -11.84
CA TYR A 35 -4.06 -0.22 -12.90
C TYR A 35 -4.95 1.02 -13.03
N ARG A 36 -6.27 0.88 -12.83
CA ARG A 36 -7.19 2.01 -12.89
C ARG A 36 -6.90 3.05 -11.80
N THR A 37 -6.66 2.60 -10.58
CA THR A 37 -6.37 3.49 -9.44
C THR A 37 -4.94 4.03 -9.51
N ALA A 38 -3.95 3.20 -9.83
CA ALA A 38 -2.56 3.61 -9.95
C ALA A 38 -2.34 4.66 -11.04
N LEU A 39 -2.95 4.47 -12.21
CA LEU A 39 -2.84 5.43 -13.31
C LEU A 39 -3.60 6.73 -13.04
N ASN A 40 -4.70 6.69 -12.29
CA ASN A 40 -5.50 7.84 -11.82
C ASN A 40 -5.57 9.02 -12.83
N LYS A 41 -5.59 8.72 -14.14
CA LYS A 41 -5.53 9.72 -15.23
C LYS A 41 -4.40 10.73 -15.08
N GLY A 42 -3.28 10.37 -14.44
CA GLY A 42 -2.15 11.24 -14.17
C GLY A 42 -2.33 12.22 -13.00
N LYS A 43 -3.41 12.11 -12.22
CA LYS A 43 -3.61 12.95 -11.04
C LYS A 43 -2.76 12.46 -9.86
N ASN A 44 -2.15 13.41 -9.15
CA ASN A 44 -1.33 13.12 -7.96
C ASN A 44 -2.16 12.96 -6.68
N ILE A 45 -3.44 13.34 -6.72
CA ILE A 45 -4.36 13.34 -5.58
C ILE A 45 -5.57 12.49 -5.94
N LEU A 46 -6.06 11.72 -4.96
CA LEU A 46 -7.26 10.91 -5.06
C LEU A 46 -7.95 10.85 -3.68
N LEU A 47 -9.11 10.22 -3.62
CA LEU A 47 -9.77 9.98 -2.34
C LEU A 47 -9.12 8.79 -1.61
N VAL A 48 -9.12 8.84 -0.29
CA VAL A 48 -8.63 7.72 0.55
C VAL A 48 -9.28 6.40 0.15
N LYS A 49 -10.59 6.38 -0.18
CA LYS A 49 -11.27 5.16 -0.65
C LYS A 49 -10.60 4.52 -1.88
N ASP A 50 -10.06 5.35 -2.79
CA ASP A 50 -9.43 4.87 -4.03
C ASP A 50 -8.01 4.35 -3.74
N GLU A 51 -7.27 5.00 -2.81
CA GLU A 51 -5.98 4.49 -2.30
C GLU A 51 -6.16 3.14 -1.59
N ILE A 52 -7.20 3.00 -0.75
CA ILE A 52 -7.53 1.72 -0.10
C ILE A 52 -7.94 0.65 -1.12
N ALA A 53 -8.71 1.01 -2.15
CA ALA A 53 -9.04 0.07 -3.23
C ALA A 53 -7.80 -0.38 -4.01
N ASN A 54 -6.84 0.55 -4.23
CA ASN A 54 -5.55 0.24 -4.85
C ASN A 54 -4.77 -0.80 -4.04
N ILE A 55 -4.55 -0.54 -2.74
CA ILE A 55 -3.76 -1.45 -1.91
C ILE A 55 -4.43 -2.80 -1.69
N LYS A 56 -5.76 -2.86 -1.60
CA LYS A 56 -6.49 -4.14 -1.55
C LYS A 56 -6.24 -4.96 -2.79
N SER A 57 -6.37 -4.34 -3.98
CA SER A 57 -6.11 -5.01 -5.25
C SER A 57 -4.65 -5.44 -5.40
N TYR A 58 -3.70 -4.60 -4.95
CA TYR A 58 -2.28 -4.95 -4.91
C TYR A 58 -2.02 -6.17 -4.02
N LEU A 59 -2.57 -6.18 -2.80
CA LEU A 59 -2.39 -7.29 -1.84
C LEU A 59 -3.06 -8.58 -2.29
N ASP A 60 -4.22 -8.53 -2.96
CA ASP A 60 -4.84 -9.71 -3.57
C ASP A 60 -3.91 -10.38 -4.59
N ILE A 61 -3.24 -9.56 -5.41
CA ILE A 61 -2.26 -10.04 -6.39
C ILE A 61 -1.04 -10.63 -5.67
N GLN A 62 -0.51 -9.94 -4.66
CA GLN A 62 0.64 -10.41 -3.89
C GLN A 62 0.34 -11.72 -3.16
N LEU A 63 -0.83 -11.85 -2.54
CA LEU A 63 -1.26 -13.09 -1.89
C LEU A 63 -1.29 -14.27 -2.89
N ALA A 64 -1.82 -14.04 -4.09
CA ALA A 64 -1.84 -15.06 -5.14
C ALA A 64 -0.42 -15.43 -5.61
N MET A 65 0.49 -14.46 -5.74
CA MET A 65 1.90 -14.68 -6.13
C MET A 65 2.71 -15.44 -5.05
N HIS A 66 2.31 -15.33 -3.79
CA HIS A 66 2.97 -15.94 -2.63
C HIS A 66 2.20 -17.16 -2.08
N ASP A 67 1.34 -17.77 -2.88
CA ASP A 67 0.54 -18.93 -2.48
C ASP A 67 -0.21 -18.73 -1.13
N ASN A 68 -0.69 -17.53 -0.87
CA ASN A 68 -1.34 -17.11 0.38
C ASN A 68 -0.49 -17.38 1.63
N SER A 69 0.82 -17.19 1.57
CA SER A 69 1.77 -17.51 2.64
C SER A 69 1.75 -16.53 3.83
N PHE A 70 1.07 -15.40 3.71
CA PHE A 70 0.91 -14.40 4.78
C PHE A 70 -0.54 -13.96 4.93
N ASP A 71 -0.85 -13.32 6.06
CA ASP A 71 -2.17 -12.76 6.36
C ASP A 71 -2.18 -11.25 6.21
N VAL A 72 -3.34 -10.70 5.84
CA VAL A 72 -3.55 -9.25 5.75
C VAL A 72 -4.73 -8.84 6.61
N VAL A 73 -4.52 -7.87 7.49
CA VAL A 73 -5.55 -7.32 8.38
C VAL A 73 -5.78 -5.85 8.05
N TYR A 74 -7.03 -5.48 7.81
CA TYR A 74 -7.45 -4.10 7.57
C TYR A 74 -8.25 -3.57 8.75
N ASP A 75 -7.85 -2.41 9.27
CA ASP A 75 -8.54 -1.67 10.33
C ASP A 75 -8.64 -0.19 9.90
N ILE A 76 -9.60 0.08 9.01
CA ILE A 76 -9.77 1.38 8.35
C ILE A 76 -11.09 1.99 8.79
N ASP A 77 -11.06 3.20 9.34
CA ASP A 77 -12.25 3.96 9.67
C ASP A 77 -12.97 4.42 8.39
N ASP A 78 -14.26 4.16 8.27
CA ASP A 78 -15.04 4.61 7.12
C ASP A 78 -15.10 6.13 7.00
N SER A 79 -14.97 6.85 8.11
CA SER A 79 -14.99 8.31 8.16
C SER A 79 -13.89 8.97 7.34
N ILE A 80 -12.73 8.30 7.16
CA ILE A 80 -11.60 8.86 6.40
C ILE A 80 -11.74 8.68 4.88
N LEU A 81 -12.59 7.78 4.41
CA LEU A 81 -12.68 7.38 3.00
C LEU A 81 -13.03 8.52 2.03
N LYS A 82 -13.67 9.56 2.54
CA LYS A 82 -14.12 10.75 1.78
C LYS A 82 -13.07 11.84 1.62
N TYR A 83 -11.97 11.77 2.37
CA TYR A 83 -10.91 12.77 2.32
C TYR A 83 -9.92 12.51 1.19
N GLU A 84 -9.23 13.58 0.77
CA GLU A 84 -8.16 13.50 -0.22
C GLU A 84 -6.85 13.01 0.39
N THR A 85 -6.09 12.28 -0.41
CA THR A 85 -4.72 11.88 -0.13
C THR A 85 -3.86 11.91 -1.39
N LEU A 86 -2.54 11.82 -1.24
CA LEU A 86 -1.64 11.62 -2.37
C LEU A 86 -1.80 10.19 -2.92
N ASN A 87 -1.76 10.07 -4.24
CA ASN A 87 -1.79 8.78 -4.93
C ASN A 87 -0.55 7.94 -4.63
N LEU A 88 -0.71 6.65 -4.40
CA LEU A 88 0.37 5.67 -4.20
C LEU A 88 1.32 6.05 -3.04
N ILE A 89 0.74 6.33 -1.86
CA ILE A 89 1.53 6.52 -0.63
C ILE A 89 1.59 5.27 0.23
N LEU A 90 0.58 4.41 0.18
CA LEU A 90 0.53 3.19 0.99
C LEU A 90 1.22 2.01 0.28
N GLN A 91 1.12 1.92 -1.05
CA GLN A 91 1.71 0.80 -1.80
C GLN A 91 3.22 0.64 -1.57
N PRO A 92 4.08 1.69 -1.60
CA PRO A 92 5.50 1.51 -1.35
C PRO A 92 5.83 1.03 0.08
N LEU A 93 4.95 1.33 1.05
CA LEU A 93 5.08 0.83 2.41
C LEU A 93 4.80 -0.69 2.46
N LEU A 94 3.79 -1.13 1.71
CA LEU A 94 3.45 -2.56 1.58
C LEU A 94 4.52 -3.33 0.81
N GLU A 95 5.08 -2.75 -0.26
CA GLU A 95 6.21 -3.34 -0.99
C GLU A 95 7.41 -3.57 -0.06
N ASN A 96 7.69 -2.59 0.82
CA ASN A 96 8.74 -2.72 1.83
C ASN A 96 8.41 -3.80 2.88
N ALA A 97 7.17 -3.85 3.38
CA ALA A 97 6.72 -4.86 4.34
C ALA A 97 6.81 -6.29 3.77
N ILE A 98 6.39 -6.49 2.52
CA ILE A 98 6.48 -7.80 1.84
C ILE A 98 7.95 -8.15 1.60
N GLY A 99 8.66 -7.37 0.79
CA GLY A 99 9.99 -7.75 0.29
C GLY A 99 11.10 -7.77 1.35
N HIS A 100 11.00 -6.92 2.37
CA HIS A 100 12.01 -6.82 3.44
C HIS A 100 11.54 -7.33 4.79
N GLY A 101 10.25 -7.53 4.98
CA GLY A 101 9.67 -8.09 6.21
C GLY A 101 9.29 -9.56 6.05
N ILE A 102 8.33 -9.83 5.17
CA ILE A 102 7.67 -11.13 5.06
C ILE A 102 8.49 -12.14 4.25
N ASP A 103 8.99 -11.75 3.05
CA ASP A 103 9.71 -12.68 2.15
C ASP A 103 11.00 -13.24 2.73
N VAL A 104 11.61 -12.52 3.65
CA VAL A 104 12.86 -12.91 4.31
C VAL A 104 12.62 -13.52 5.70
N LYS A 105 11.38 -13.63 6.15
CA LYS A 105 10.99 -14.25 7.41
C LYS A 105 11.11 -15.76 7.30
N THR A 106 11.83 -16.38 8.24
CA THR A 106 12.10 -17.82 8.24
C THR A 106 11.28 -18.60 9.29
N ASP A 107 10.58 -17.88 10.16
CA ASP A 107 9.82 -18.44 11.27
C ASP A 107 8.38 -17.94 11.29
N GLY A 108 7.45 -18.86 11.39
CA GLY A 108 6.02 -18.57 11.50
C GLY A 108 5.40 -17.91 10.27
N ARG A 109 4.11 -17.67 10.34
CA ARG A 109 3.34 -17.03 9.27
C ARG A 109 3.51 -15.52 9.30
N GLY A 110 3.67 -14.91 8.13
CA GLY A 110 3.70 -13.47 7.97
C GLY A 110 2.34 -12.83 8.24
N GLU A 111 2.32 -11.63 8.81
CA GLU A 111 1.13 -10.78 8.93
C GLU A 111 1.49 -9.35 8.53
N ILE A 112 0.64 -8.75 7.71
CA ILE A 112 0.66 -7.32 7.40
C ILE A 112 -0.63 -6.71 7.91
N ARG A 113 -0.54 -5.63 8.69
CA ARG A 113 -1.70 -4.89 9.20
C ARG A 113 -1.68 -3.48 8.66
N ILE A 114 -2.82 -3.05 8.13
CA ILE A 114 -3.05 -1.70 7.62
C ILE A 114 -4.11 -1.05 8.48
N GLU A 115 -3.74 0.03 9.15
CA GLU A 115 -4.65 0.82 9.96
C GLU A 115 -4.81 2.21 9.33
N GLY A 116 -6.05 2.71 9.30
CA GLY A 116 -6.37 4.07 8.87
C GLY A 116 -7.36 4.68 9.83
N LYS A 117 -6.95 5.71 10.57
CA LYS A 117 -7.73 6.30 11.65
C LYS A 117 -7.95 7.79 11.48
N GLU A 118 -9.13 8.25 11.86
CA GLU A 118 -9.41 9.67 12.00
C GLU A 118 -8.93 10.16 13.38
N ASN A 119 -8.05 11.17 13.39
CA ASN A 119 -7.47 11.72 14.60
C ASN A 119 -7.65 13.25 14.61
N GLY A 120 -8.78 13.71 15.11
CA GLY A 120 -9.13 15.15 15.08
C GLY A 120 -9.15 15.68 13.64
N ASP A 121 -8.32 16.66 13.33
CA ASP A 121 -8.17 17.24 11.99
C ASP A 121 -7.18 16.49 11.09
N PHE A 122 -6.72 15.32 11.52
CA PHE A 122 -5.70 14.53 10.84
C PHE A 122 -6.19 13.15 10.45
N ILE A 123 -5.47 12.54 9.52
CA ILE A 123 -5.56 11.13 9.16
C ILE A 123 -4.23 10.48 9.57
N ASP A 124 -4.34 9.37 10.28
CA ASP A 124 -3.22 8.51 10.63
C ASP A 124 -3.32 7.22 9.84
N PHE A 125 -2.28 6.90 9.06
CA PHE A 125 -2.10 5.58 8.49
C PHE A 125 -0.92 4.87 9.15
N THR A 126 -1.09 3.58 9.36
CA THR A 126 -0.04 2.69 9.83
C THR A 126 -0.02 1.44 8.97
N VAL A 127 1.16 1.09 8.47
CA VAL A 127 1.44 -0.21 7.87
C VAL A 127 2.45 -0.91 8.78
N SER A 128 2.09 -2.07 9.30
CA SER A 128 2.97 -2.87 10.16
C SER A 128 3.07 -4.30 9.65
N ASP A 129 4.25 -4.89 9.83
CA ASP A 129 4.54 -6.29 9.55
C ASP A 129 5.15 -6.96 10.78
N ASN A 130 5.00 -8.28 10.88
CA ASN A 130 5.66 -9.13 11.87
C ASN A 130 6.92 -9.81 11.30
N GLY A 131 7.58 -9.17 10.34
CA GLY A 131 8.77 -9.67 9.67
C GLY A 131 10.03 -9.62 10.52
N ILE A 132 11.19 -9.68 9.85
CA ILE A 132 12.49 -9.72 10.55
C ILE A 132 12.85 -8.41 11.26
N GLY A 133 12.17 -7.31 10.96
CA GLY A 133 12.50 -5.99 11.51
C GLY A 133 13.87 -5.49 11.08
N MET A 134 14.28 -4.35 11.63
CA MET A 134 15.54 -3.70 11.30
C MET A 134 16.10 -2.89 12.47
N THR A 135 17.39 -2.61 12.42
CA THR A 135 18.07 -1.71 13.36
C THR A 135 17.67 -0.26 13.12
N LYS A 136 17.89 0.61 14.11
CA LYS A 136 17.65 2.06 13.98
C LYS A 136 18.42 2.69 12.80
N THR A 137 19.65 2.23 12.56
CA THR A 137 20.49 2.71 11.45
C THR A 137 19.87 2.32 10.10
N GLN A 138 19.39 1.08 9.95
CA GLN A 138 18.72 0.63 8.74
C GLN A 138 17.42 1.40 8.49
N ALA A 139 16.59 1.61 9.54
CA ALA A 139 15.36 2.40 9.44
C ALA A 139 15.63 3.86 9.01
N ALA A 140 16.69 4.48 9.53
CA ALA A 140 17.10 5.82 9.11
C ALA A 140 17.56 5.87 7.64
N LEU A 141 18.27 4.82 7.19
CA LEU A 141 18.73 4.72 5.79
C LEU A 141 17.55 4.63 4.81
N ILE A 142 16.48 3.93 5.13
CA ILE A 142 15.28 3.81 4.28
C ILE A 142 14.65 5.19 4.00
N LEU A 143 14.68 6.09 4.98
CA LEU A 143 14.16 7.46 4.83
C LEU A 143 15.14 8.39 4.12
N SER A 144 16.41 8.00 3.96
CA SER A 144 17.43 8.82 3.31
C SER A 144 17.41 8.64 1.78
N LYS A 145 17.76 9.70 1.04
CA LYS A 145 17.86 9.67 -0.43
C LYS A 145 18.99 8.76 -0.97
N SER A 146 19.87 8.28 -0.11
CA SER A 146 21.02 7.45 -0.48
C SER A 146 20.72 5.96 -0.51
N SER A 147 19.50 5.53 -0.15
CA SER A 147 19.13 4.12 -0.19
C SER A 147 18.70 3.69 -1.59
N ASN A 148 19.13 2.51 -2.03
CA ASN A 148 18.67 1.90 -3.29
C ASN A 148 17.18 1.49 -3.26
N GLY A 149 16.48 1.70 -2.13
CA GLY A 149 15.05 1.51 -1.95
C GLY A 149 14.28 2.83 -2.04
N TYR A 150 13.99 3.27 -3.26
CA TYR A 150 13.35 4.57 -3.52
C TYR A 150 11.90 4.69 -3.01
N GLY A 151 11.22 3.61 -2.63
CA GLY A 151 9.78 3.61 -2.34
C GLY A 151 9.40 4.48 -1.14
N VAL A 152 9.84 4.13 0.06
CA VAL A 152 9.44 4.83 1.30
C VAL A 152 10.06 6.23 1.38
N SER A 153 11.31 6.42 0.93
CA SER A 153 11.93 7.74 0.87
C SER A 153 11.20 8.69 -0.07
N ASN A 154 10.72 8.21 -1.23
CA ASN A 154 9.89 8.99 -2.14
C ASN A 154 8.55 9.38 -1.52
N VAL A 155 7.89 8.48 -0.79
CA VAL A 155 6.67 8.79 -0.04
C VAL A 155 6.95 9.87 0.99
N ASN A 156 8.04 9.76 1.75
CA ASN A 156 8.45 10.76 2.74
C ASN A 156 8.64 12.15 2.10
N GLU A 157 9.37 12.26 1.00
CA GLU A 157 9.58 13.52 0.29
C GLU A 157 8.26 14.10 -0.26
N ARG A 158 7.40 13.27 -0.85
CA ARG A 158 6.10 13.71 -1.38
C ARG A 158 5.18 14.23 -0.28
N ILE A 159 5.13 13.56 0.88
CA ILE A 159 4.35 14.00 2.04
C ILE A 159 4.87 15.33 2.56
N LYS A 160 6.18 15.49 2.72
CA LYS A 160 6.81 16.74 3.16
C LYS A 160 6.53 17.89 2.21
N LEU A 161 6.66 17.66 0.91
CA LEU A 161 6.40 18.68 -0.12
C LEU A 161 4.94 19.12 -0.16
N TYR A 162 4.00 18.19 0.04
CA TYR A 162 2.57 18.48 -0.10
C TYR A 162 1.92 18.97 1.19
N TYR A 163 2.26 18.37 2.32
CA TYR A 163 1.66 18.69 3.63
C TYR A 163 2.57 19.54 4.52
N GLY A 164 3.89 19.52 4.30
CA GLY A 164 4.90 20.25 5.07
C GLY A 164 5.88 19.33 5.79
N GLU A 165 7.07 19.85 6.09
CA GLU A 165 8.20 19.11 6.69
C GLU A 165 7.87 18.39 7.99
N LYS A 166 6.96 18.93 8.81
CA LYS A 166 6.54 18.34 10.09
C LYS A 166 5.79 17.01 9.96
N TYR A 167 5.30 16.69 8.74
CA TYR A 167 4.53 15.47 8.46
C TYR A 167 5.39 14.35 7.88
N ALA A 168 6.69 14.36 8.14
CA ALA A 168 7.61 13.31 7.72
C ALA A 168 7.14 11.91 8.17
N VAL A 169 7.41 10.91 7.33
CA VAL A 169 7.16 9.50 7.63
C VAL A 169 7.96 9.08 8.86
N LYS A 170 7.32 8.32 9.76
CA LYS A 170 7.99 7.74 10.94
C LYS A 170 8.10 6.23 10.77
N ILE A 171 9.23 5.67 11.16
CA ILE A 171 9.49 4.22 11.16
C ILE A 171 9.88 3.81 12.58
N GLU A 172 9.19 2.80 13.10
CA GLU A 172 9.54 2.07 14.30
C GLU A 172 9.83 0.63 13.91
N SER A 173 10.99 0.11 14.27
CA SER A 173 11.37 -1.26 13.97
C SER A 173 12.33 -1.79 15.02
N THR A 174 12.24 -3.10 15.25
CA THR A 174 13.15 -3.83 16.13
C THR A 174 13.52 -5.14 15.46
N PRO A 175 14.81 -5.50 15.37
CA PRO A 175 15.22 -6.79 14.82
C PRO A 175 14.49 -7.95 15.50
N GLY A 176 13.91 -8.82 14.69
CA GLY A 176 13.12 -9.97 15.13
C GLY A 176 11.67 -9.67 15.55
N ALA A 177 11.21 -8.41 15.51
CA ALA A 177 9.87 -8.03 15.97
C ALA A 177 9.03 -7.33 14.89
N GLY A 178 9.57 -7.14 13.67
CA GLY A 178 8.90 -6.50 12.56
C GLY A 178 9.08 -5.00 12.46
N THR A 179 8.30 -4.37 11.58
CA THR A 179 8.40 -2.94 11.27
C THR A 179 7.02 -2.29 11.29
N LYS A 180 6.99 -1.03 11.72
CA LYS A 180 5.81 -0.17 11.70
C LYS A 180 6.16 1.15 11.01
N VAL A 181 5.46 1.47 9.94
CA VAL A 181 5.60 2.72 9.19
C VAL A 181 4.35 3.54 9.37
N MET A 182 4.50 4.79 9.82
CA MET A 182 3.41 5.67 10.19
C MET A 182 3.41 6.95 9.35
N LEU A 183 2.23 7.31 8.86
CA LEU A 183 1.93 8.55 8.17
C LEU A 183 0.91 9.32 9.01
N HIS A 184 1.15 10.64 9.17
CA HIS A 184 0.26 11.55 9.86
C HIS A 184 0.15 12.83 9.04
N PHE A 185 -1.05 13.20 8.57
CA PHE A 185 -1.25 14.39 7.74
C PHE A 185 -2.66 14.96 7.89
N PRO A 186 -2.86 16.26 7.59
CA PRO A 186 -4.16 16.91 7.77
C PRO A 186 -5.20 16.40 6.79
N LYS A 187 -6.45 16.30 7.24
CA LYS A 187 -7.62 16.04 6.40
C LYS A 187 -7.78 17.12 5.34
N ARG A 188 -8.09 16.72 4.12
CA ARG A 188 -8.47 17.62 3.02
C ARG A 188 -9.72 17.10 2.35
N VAL A 189 -10.61 17.98 1.96
CA VAL A 189 -11.81 17.69 1.17
C VAL A 189 -11.64 18.26 -0.23
N GLU A 190 -12.19 17.56 -1.22
CA GLU A 190 -12.27 18.05 -2.59
C GLU A 190 -13.05 19.38 -2.60
N ASN A 191 -12.45 20.45 -3.16
CA ASN A 191 -13.07 21.76 -3.35
C ASN A 191 -13.90 21.79 -4.64
#